data_60bd09bfa716c8886ea16455980897be
#
_entry.id   60bd09bfa716c8886ea16455980897be
#
_cell.length_a   1.000
_cell.length_b   1.000
_cell.length_c   1.000
_cell.angle_alpha   90.00
_cell.angle_beta   90.00
_cell.angle_gamma   90.00
#
_symmetry.space_group_name_H-M   'P 1'
#
loop_
_entity.id
_entity.type
_entity.pdbx_description
1 polymer ?
#
loop_
_entity_poly.entity_id
_entity_poly.type
_entity_poly.pdbx_seq_one_letter_code
_entity_poly.pdbx_strand_id
1 'polypeptide(L)'
;MFGDINLKRRDFLGASVLVGGTFLVSPSIVFASSKNPFGIDDKPRIFSVQNNYNIAPSDEVAQLWIPLPMDTDYHKMLKLSYEGDFDEAYVSQDNPHNTRLLYVKWDKGSKTRELFISYDVIMQQRSVNLSNAKSSPSYPDDVKEFLKGTPH
;
A
#
# COMPACT_ATOMS: atom_id res chain seq x y z
N MET A 1 8.71 37.13 -25.38
CA MET A 1 7.28 36.98 -25.09
C MET A 1 6.91 35.55 -25.48
N PHE A 2 7.14 34.57 -24.58
CA PHE A 2 6.82 33.17 -24.80
C PHE A 2 5.52 32.88 -24.04
N GLY A 3 4.47 32.55 -24.82
CA GLY A 3 3.19 32.17 -24.25
C GLY A 3 3.21 30.75 -23.70
N ASP A 4 2.72 30.58 -22.48
CA ASP A 4 2.49 29.29 -21.83
C ASP A 4 1.49 28.46 -22.61
N ILE A 5 1.94 27.39 -23.23
CA ILE A 5 1.06 26.40 -23.87
C ILE A 5 0.63 25.40 -22.80
N ASN A 6 -0.59 25.60 -22.30
CA ASN A 6 -1.21 24.71 -21.34
C ASN A 6 -1.83 23.50 -22.06
N LEU A 7 -1.02 22.47 -22.31
CA LEU A 7 -1.44 21.23 -22.96
C LEU A 7 -2.25 20.37 -21.97
N LYS A 8 -3.54 20.22 -22.19
CA LYS A 8 -4.39 19.30 -21.45
C LYS A 8 -4.07 17.84 -21.86
N ARG A 9 -4.12 16.91 -20.92
CA ARG A 9 -3.85 15.47 -21.13
C ARG A 9 -4.57 14.84 -22.33
N ARG A 10 -5.63 15.44 -22.82
CA ARG A 10 -6.39 15.01 -24.00
C ARG A 10 -5.71 15.34 -25.33
N ASP A 11 -4.85 16.35 -25.36
CA ASP A 11 -4.22 16.83 -26.60
C ASP A 11 -2.97 16.02 -26.96
N PHE A 12 -2.43 15.27 -26.00
CA PHE A 12 -1.27 14.39 -26.23
C PHE A 12 -1.59 13.16 -27.10
N LEU A 13 -2.84 12.72 -27.13
CA LEU A 13 -3.25 11.57 -27.93
C LEU A 13 -3.60 11.93 -29.39
N GLY A 14 -3.74 13.22 -29.70
CA GLY A 14 -4.07 13.70 -31.05
C GLY A 14 -2.87 14.06 -31.93
N ALA A 15 -1.68 14.24 -31.36
CA ALA A 15 -0.50 14.76 -32.06
C ALA A 15 0.43 13.69 -32.68
N SER A 16 0.12 12.43 -32.58
CA SER A 16 0.98 11.33 -33.04
C SER A 16 0.72 10.87 -34.48
N VAL A 17 -0.10 11.55 -35.25
CA VAL A 17 -0.43 11.14 -36.62
C VAL A 17 -0.09 12.26 -37.58
N LEU A 18 1.17 12.51 -37.87
CA LEU A 18 1.61 13.15 -39.14
C LEU A 18 3.15 13.23 -39.22
N VAL A 19 3.82 12.09 -39.39
CA VAL A 19 5.10 12.07 -40.13
C VAL A 19 5.04 10.86 -41.06
N GLY A 20 5.02 11.13 -42.35
CA GLY A 20 4.87 10.17 -43.40
C GLY A 20 6.07 9.23 -43.51
N GLY A 21 5.75 7.96 -43.55
CA GLY A 21 6.63 6.86 -43.98
C GLY A 21 5.75 5.65 -44.20
N THR A 22 5.56 5.27 -45.45
CA THR A 22 4.82 4.10 -45.88
C THR A 22 5.49 2.82 -45.39
N PHE A 23 5.31 2.47 -44.14
CA PHE A 23 5.45 1.10 -43.68
C PHE A 23 4.06 0.48 -43.60
N LEU A 24 3.77 -0.46 -44.52
CA LEU A 24 2.66 -1.38 -44.40
C LEU A 24 2.91 -2.29 -43.17
N VAL A 25 2.85 -1.71 -42.00
CA VAL A 25 2.68 -2.50 -40.79
C VAL A 25 1.18 -2.77 -40.73
N SER A 26 0.78 -3.96 -41.08
CA SER A 26 -0.56 -4.47 -40.71
C SER A 26 -0.77 -4.06 -39.26
N PRO A 27 -1.88 -3.36 -38.90
CA PRO A 27 -2.23 -3.20 -37.53
C PRO A 27 -2.52 -4.60 -37.00
N SER A 28 -1.52 -5.24 -36.43
CA SER A 28 -1.80 -6.29 -35.48
C SER A 28 -2.64 -5.61 -34.42
N ILE A 29 -3.95 -5.76 -34.53
CA ILE A 29 -4.86 -5.44 -33.44
C ILE A 29 -4.37 -6.36 -32.33
N VAL A 30 -3.46 -5.84 -31.52
CA VAL A 30 -3.18 -6.41 -30.24
C VAL A 30 -4.50 -6.27 -29.51
N PHE A 31 -5.31 -7.31 -29.61
CA PHE A 31 -6.35 -7.54 -28.62
C PHE A 31 -5.57 -7.65 -27.32
N ALA A 32 -5.33 -6.51 -26.69
CA ALA A 32 -5.03 -6.51 -25.29
C ALA A 32 -6.12 -7.38 -24.69
N SER A 33 -5.75 -8.63 -24.43
CA SER A 33 -6.61 -9.52 -23.67
C SER A 33 -7.04 -8.69 -22.49
N SER A 34 -8.29 -8.27 -22.47
CA SER A 34 -8.86 -7.49 -21.38
C SER A 34 -9.02 -8.45 -20.20
N LYS A 35 -7.91 -9.02 -19.75
CA LYS A 35 -7.84 -9.55 -18.40
C LYS A 35 -8.11 -8.34 -17.55
N ASN A 36 -9.34 -8.25 -17.05
CA ASN A 36 -9.67 -7.30 -16.01
C ASN A 36 -8.49 -7.31 -15.02
N PRO A 37 -7.73 -6.22 -14.85
CA PRO A 37 -6.62 -6.19 -13.89
C PRO A 37 -7.11 -6.50 -12.47
N PHE A 38 -8.43 -6.41 -12.25
CA PHE A 38 -9.14 -6.83 -11.04
C PHE A 38 -9.87 -8.18 -11.21
N GLY A 39 -9.63 -8.90 -12.33
CA GLY A 39 -10.21 -10.22 -12.58
C GLY A 39 -9.74 -11.23 -11.54
N ILE A 40 -10.62 -12.17 -11.21
CA ILE A 40 -10.32 -13.28 -10.29
C ILE A 40 -9.21 -14.12 -10.92
N ASP A 41 -8.04 -14.09 -10.30
CA ASP A 41 -6.94 -14.99 -10.63
C ASP A 41 -6.70 -15.86 -9.39
N ASP A 42 -6.84 -17.17 -9.52
CA ASP A 42 -6.61 -18.11 -8.42
C ASP A 42 -5.14 -18.17 -7.98
N LYS A 43 -4.27 -17.47 -8.69
CA LYS A 43 -2.84 -17.42 -8.35
C LYS A 43 -2.55 -16.35 -7.29
N PRO A 44 -1.77 -16.69 -6.26
CA PRO A 44 -1.33 -15.68 -5.32
C PRO A 44 -0.47 -14.62 -6.01
N ARG A 45 -0.59 -13.39 -5.54
CA ARG A 45 0.20 -12.25 -6.01
C ARG A 45 1.16 -11.83 -4.90
N ILE A 46 2.37 -11.45 -5.28
CA ILE A 46 3.35 -10.89 -4.36
C ILE A 46 3.45 -9.39 -4.64
N PHE A 47 3.33 -8.61 -3.58
CA PHE A 47 3.51 -7.16 -3.59
C PHE A 47 4.72 -6.82 -2.74
N SER A 48 5.65 -6.07 -3.31
CA SER A 48 6.76 -5.47 -2.56
C SER A 48 6.38 -4.06 -2.17
N VAL A 49 6.39 -3.78 -0.89
CA VAL A 49 6.07 -2.48 -0.31
C VAL A 49 7.34 -1.84 0.19
N GLN A 50 7.55 -0.59 -0.15
CA GLN A 50 8.67 0.22 0.31
C GLN A 50 8.14 1.56 0.81
N ASN A 51 8.50 1.93 2.03
CA ASN A 51 8.13 3.20 2.63
C ASN A 51 9.40 3.91 3.12
N ASN A 52 9.46 5.19 2.85
CA ASN A 52 10.50 6.06 3.36
C ASN A 52 9.86 7.15 4.22
N TYR A 53 10.32 7.25 5.46
CA TYR A 53 9.88 8.25 6.42
C TYR A 53 11.03 9.19 6.70
N ASN A 54 10.78 10.47 6.56
CA ASN A 54 11.71 11.52 6.94
C ASN A 54 10.98 12.48 7.88
N ILE A 55 11.40 12.47 9.14
CA ILE A 55 10.77 13.26 10.19
C ILE A 55 11.66 14.48 10.47
N ALA A 56 11.05 15.64 10.55
CA ALA A 56 11.78 16.87 10.80
C ALA A 56 12.62 16.76 12.09
N PRO A 57 13.87 17.22 12.08
CA PRO A 57 14.69 17.28 13.28
C PRO A 57 14.03 18.13 14.37
N SER A 58 14.23 17.73 15.63
CA SER A 58 13.73 18.45 16.79
C SER A 58 14.61 18.15 17.98
N ASP A 59 14.63 19.06 18.95
CA ASP A 59 15.30 18.84 20.23
C ASP A 59 14.56 17.90 21.18
N GLU A 60 13.38 17.41 20.75
CA GLU A 60 12.57 16.46 21.51
C GLU A 60 12.77 15.03 21.02
N VAL A 61 12.44 14.06 21.87
CA VAL A 61 12.37 12.64 21.49
C VAL A 61 11.26 12.46 20.44
N ALA A 62 11.53 11.70 19.38
CA ALA A 62 10.51 11.27 18.46
C ALA A 62 10.26 9.77 18.58
N GLN A 63 9.01 9.38 18.49
CA GLN A 63 8.58 7.98 18.51
C GLN A 63 7.58 7.74 17.40
N LEU A 64 7.69 6.61 16.74
CA LEU A 64 6.83 6.23 15.62
C LEU A 64 6.36 4.79 15.79
N TRP A 65 5.06 4.56 15.66
CA TRP A 65 4.44 3.25 15.64
C TRP A 65 3.83 3.01 14.28
N ILE A 66 4.31 2.01 13.57
CA ILE A 66 3.89 1.71 12.20
C ILE A 66 3.18 0.37 12.21
N PRO A 67 1.88 0.33 11.89
CA PRO A 67 1.17 -0.92 11.73
C PRO A 67 1.77 -1.73 10.58
N LEU A 68 2.04 -3.00 10.83
CA LEU A 68 2.49 -3.95 9.83
C LEU A 68 1.37 -4.92 9.46
N PRO A 69 1.37 -5.47 8.25
CA PRO A 69 0.38 -6.46 7.85
C PRO A 69 0.37 -7.66 8.80
N MET A 70 -0.82 -8.05 9.21
CA MET A 70 -1.05 -9.30 9.96
C MET A 70 -1.15 -10.46 8.99
N ASP A 71 -0.73 -11.65 9.43
CA ASP A 71 -0.94 -12.86 8.65
C ASP A 71 -2.39 -13.34 8.81
N THR A 72 -3.03 -13.66 7.70
CA THR A 72 -4.39 -14.20 7.64
C THR A 72 -4.44 -15.36 6.64
N ASP A 73 -5.60 -15.98 6.48
CA ASP A 73 -5.79 -17.08 5.51
C ASP A 73 -5.56 -16.65 4.05
N TYR A 74 -5.63 -15.35 3.75
CA TYR A 74 -5.57 -14.83 2.38
C TYR A 74 -4.43 -13.83 2.15
N HIS A 75 -3.70 -13.44 3.16
CA HIS A 75 -2.45 -12.68 2.99
C HIS A 75 -1.44 -13.02 4.09
N LYS A 76 -0.17 -12.92 3.73
CA LYS A 76 0.93 -13.16 4.64
C LYS A 76 2.09 -12.22 4.32
N MET A 77 2.64 -11.61 5.36
CA MET A 77 3.89 -10.86 5.23
C MET A 77 5.06 -11.84 5.17
N LEU A 78 5.90 -11.74 4.14
CA LEU A 78 7.05 -12.61 3.95
C LEU A 78 8.28 -11.92 4.51
N LYS A 79 8.88 -11.04 3.95
CA LYS A 79 10.13 -10.40 4.36
C LYS A 79 9.83 -9.06 5.01
N LEU A 80 10.55 -8.74 6.05
CA LEU A 80 10.56 -7.42 6.65
C LEU A 80 12.01 -7.00 6.84
N SER A 81 12.35 -5.84 6.33
CA SER A 81 13.60 -5.15 6.57
C SER A 81 13.30 -3.70 6.93
N TYR A 82 14.02 -3.19 7.89
CA TYR A 82 13.97 -1.77 8.23
C TYR A 82 15.38 -1.29 8.58
N GLU A 83 15.69 -0.10 8.14
CA GLU A 83 16.99 0.55 8.32
C GLU A 83 16.83 2.06 8.41
N GLY A 84 17.76 2.72 9.06
CA GLY A 84 17.71 4.16 9.27
C GLY A 84 18.68 4.61 10.35
N ASP A 85 18.53 5.84 10.79
CA ASP A 85 19.38 6.50 11.78
C ASP A 85 18.72 6.58 13.17
N PHE A 86 17.86 5.63 13.48
CA PHE A 86 17.15 5.52 14.76
C PHE A 86 18.04 4.98 15.88
N ASP A 87 17.73 5.34 17.13
CA ASP A 87 18.43 4.86 18.32
C ASP A 87 17.86 3.50 18.79
N GLU A 88 16.56 3.27 18.58
CA GLU A 88 15.89 2.03 18.98
C GLU A 88 14.82 1.67 17.94
N ALA A 89 14.75 0.38 17.55
CA ALA A 89 13.66 -0.14 16.75
C ALA A 89 13.41 -1.63 17.02
N TYR A 90 12.15 -2.01 17.08
CA TYR A 90 11.74 -3.41 17.23
C TYR A 90 10.31 -3.64 16.74
N VAL A 91 10.03 -4.89 16.38
CA VAL A 91 8.68 -5.34 16.06
C VAL A 91 8.02 -5.87 17.33
N SER A 92 6.86 -5.34 17.66
CA SER A 92 6.04 -5.78 18.80
C SER A 92 4.69 -6.31 18.33
N GLN A 93 4.18 -7.29 19.08
CA GLN A 93 2.80 -7.78 19.02
C GLN A 93 2.15 -7.83 20.41
N ASP A 94 2.85 -7.32 21.42
CA ASP A 94 2.37 -7.28 22.81
C ASP A 94 1.37 -6.12 23.00
N ASN A 95 0.15 -6.36 22.51
CA ASN A 95 -0.97 -5.45 22.68
C ASN A 95 -2.30 -6.23 22.67
N PRO A 96 -3.39 -5.66 23.22
CA PRO A 96 -4.68 -6.36 23.39
C PRO A 96 -5.25 -6.99 22.12
N HIS A 97 -4.92 -6.46 20.95
CA HIS A 97 -5.41 -6.94 19.66
C HIS A 97 -4.38 -7.77 18.90
N ASN A 98 -3.24 -8.10 19.52
CA ASN A 98 -2.14 -8.84 18.90
C ASN A 98 -1.71 -8.24 17.54
N THR A 99 -1.86 -6.93 17.39
CA THR A 99 -1.50 -6.20 16.17
C THR A 99 0.02 -6.09 16.05
N ARG A 100 0.56 -6.44 14.90
CA ARG A 100 1.99 -6.30 14.64
C ARG A 100 2.33 -4.82 14.37
N LEU A 101 3.25 -4.28 15.15
CA LEU A 101 3.70 -2.90 15.07
C LEU A 101 5.23 -2.85 14.95
N LEU A 102 5.76 -2.00 14.10
CA LEU A 102 7.15 -1.58 14.18
C LEU A 102 7.21 -0.31 15.02
N TYR A 103 7.91 -0.39 16.15
CA TYR A 103 8.26 0.75 16.98
C TYR A 103 9.61 1.27 16.56
N VAL A 104 9.75 2.58 16.48
CA VAL A 104 11.02 3.27 16.19
C VAL A 104 11.11 4.51 17.05
N LYS A 105 12.32 4.77 17.58
CA LYS A 105 12.61 5.91 18.45
C LYS A 105 13.87 6.63 18.01
N TRP A 106 13.82 7.94 18.04
CA TRP A 106 14.98 8.82 17.94
C TRP A 106 15.11 9.62 19.23
N ASP A 107 16.30 9.63 19.79
CA ASP A 107 16.58 10.35 21.00
C ASP A 107 16.62 11.87 20.75
N LYS A 108 16.63 12.61 21.84
CA LYS A 108 16.72 14.05 21.83
C LYS A 108 17.97 14.53 21.10
N GLY A 109 17.80 15.51 20.19
CA GLY A 109 18.91 16.11 19.46
C GLY A 109 19.40 15.34 18.25
N SER A 110 18.71 14.24 17.84
CA SER A 110 19.01 13.55 16.58
C SER A 110 18.87 14.51 15.41
N LYS A 111 19.95 14.66 14.63
CA LYS A 111 20.02 15.62 13.51
C LYS A 111 19.25 15.17 12.29
N THR A 112 19.17 13.87 12.11
CA THR A 112 18.42 13.20 11.05
C THR A 112 17.47 12.20 11.68
N ARG A 113 16.35 11.93 11.01
CA ARG A 113 15.32 11.00 11.47
C ARG A 113 14.73 10.30 10.28
N GLU A 114 15.52 9.42 9.73
CA GLU A 114 15.16 8.66 8.54
C GLU A 114 14.87 7.21 8.89
N LEU A 115 13.85 6.67 8.26
CA LEU A 115 13.48 5.28 8.36
C LEU A 115 13.03 4.77 7.00
N PHE A 116 13.69 3.76 6.52
CA PHE A 116 13.30 3.00 5.34
C PHE A 116 12.75 1.64 5.78
N ILE A 117 11.59 1.26 5.26
CA ILE A 117 10.96 -0.02 5.51
C ILE A 117 10.68 -0.69 4.19
N SER A 118 11.01 -1.96 4.09
CA SER A 118 10.59 -2.80 2.97
C SER A 118 10.05 -4.14 3.45
N TYR A 119 8.99 -4.62 2.81
CA TYR A 119 8.45 -5.94 3.05
C TYR A 119 7.70 -6.47 1.82
N ASP A 120 7.66 -7.79 1.70
CA ASP A 120 6.86 -8.48 0.69
C ASP A 120 5.58 -9.01 1.34
N VAL A 121 4.46 -8.88 0.62
CA VAL A 121 3.18 -9.48 1.03
C VAL A 121 2.69 -10.38 -0.08
N ILE A 122 2.48 -11.65 0.23
CA ILE A 122 1.74 -12.56 -0.65
C ILE A 122 0.26 -12.43 -0.34
N MET A 123 -0.53 -12.24 -1.37
CA MET A 123 -1.98 -12.11 -1.26
C MET A 123 -2.68 -13.11 -2.16
N GLN A 124 -3.65 -13.79 -1.59
CA GLN A 124 -4.59 -14.64 -2.31
C GLN A 124 -5.88 -13.86 -2.54
N GLN A 125 -6.47 -14.00 -3.71
CA GLN A 125 -7.74 -13.36 -3.98
C GLN A 125 -8.82 -13.96 -3.09
N ARG A 126 -9.62 -13.10 -2.49
CA ARG A 126 -10.82 -13.47 -1.75
C ARG A 126 -12.04 -12.91 -2.46
N SER A 127 -12.99 -13.78 -2.74
CA SER A 127 -14.30 -13.40 -3.27
C SER A 127 -15.38 -13.91 -2.33
N VAL A 128 -16.34 -13.06 -1.98
CA VAL A 128 -17.49 -13.41 -1.17
C VAL A 128 -18.75 -13.17 -1.98
N ASN A 129 -19.57 -14.22 -2.12
CA ASN A 129 -20.87 -14.10 -2.77
C ASN A 129 -21.86 -13.46 -1.78
N LEU A 130 -22.24 -12.23 -2.06
CA LEU A 130 -23.19 -11.49 -1.24
C LEU A 130 -24.66 -11.73 -1.62
N SER A 131 -24.96 -12.48 -2.66
CA SER A 131 -26.34 -12.71 -3.13
C SER A 131 -27.22 -13.39 -2.09
N ASN A 132 -26.62 -14.14 -1.19
CA ASN A 132 -27.30 -14.85 -0.10
C ASN A 132 -26.97 -14.25 1.29
N ALA A 133 -26.39 -13.06 1.32
CA ALA A 133 -26.08 -12.41 2.59
C ALA A 133 -27.40 -12.09 3.32
N LYS A 134 -27.66 -12.81 4.40
CA LYS A 134 -28.74 -12.46 5.31
C LYS A 134 -28.26 -11.30 6.16
N SER A 135 -29.07 -10.25 6.26
CA SER A 135 -28.82 -9.22 7.25
C SER A 135 -28.91 -9.87 8.63
N SER A 136 -27.80 -10.00 9.32
CA SER A 136 -27.80 -10.44 10.70
C SER A 136 -27.94 -9.23 11.60
N PRO A 137 -28.98 -9.14 12.43
CA PRO A 137 -29.12 -8.05 13.39
C PRO A 137 -28.13 -8.13 14.56
N SER A 138 -27.38 -9.23 14.67
CA SER A 138 -26.40 -9.42 15.74
C SER A 138 -24.99 -9.63 15.17
N TYR A 139 -24.07 -8.87 15.69
CA TYR A 139 -22.65 -9.10 15.43
C TYR A 139 -22.12 -10.22 16.33
N PRO A 140 -21.15 -11.03 15.85
CA PRO A 140 -20.40 -11.96 16.70
C PRO A 140 -19.80 -11.24 17.91
N ASP A 141 -19.62 -11.96 19.02
CA ASP A 141 -19.17 -11.34 20.28
C ASP A 141 -17.75 -10.77 20.18
N ASP A 142 -16.89 -11.39 19.40
CA ASP A 142 -15.54 -10.93 19.08
C ASP A 142 -15.51 -9.60 18.31
N VAL A 143 -16.59 -9.27 17.59
CA VAL A 143 -16.70 -7.99 16.86
C VAL A 143 -17.31 -6.90 17.72
N LYS A 144 -18.12 -7.25 18.74
CA LYS A 144 -18.81 -6.27 19.60
C LYS A 144 -17.87 -5.34 20.34
N GLU A 145 -16.67 -5.79 20.65
CA GLU A 145 -15.64 -4.97 21.30
C GLU A 145 -15.27 -3.76 20.46
N PHE A 146 -15.16 -3.92 19.15
CA PHE A 146 -14.82 -2.84 18.22
C PHE A 146 -15.96 -1.85 17.95
N LEU A 147 -17.15 -2.18 18.40
CA LEU A 147 -18.31 -1.29 18.31
C LEU A 147 -18.47 -0.38 19.54
N LYS A 148 -17.65 -0.57 20.56
CA LYS A 148 -17.63 0.29 21.74
C LYS A 148 -16.87 1.58 21.41
N GLY A 149 -17.45 2.72 21.78
CA GLY A 149 -16.74 3.99 21.68
C GLY A 149 -15.48 3.97 22.54
N THR A 150 -14.38 4.52 22.01
CA THR A 150 -13.19 4.79 22.82
C THR A 150 -13.48 5.94 23.76
N PRO A 151 -13.21 5.81 25.07
CA PRO A 151 -13.28 6.95 25.97
C PRO A 151 -12.28 8.02 25.52
N HIS A 152 -12.76 9.25 25.40
CA HIS A 152 -11.94 10.43 25.12
C HIS A 152 -11.32 10.94 26.41
#